data_697f1d57f6be89d3b99e8fc264693e65
#
_entry.id   697f1d57f6be89d3b99e8fc264693e65
#
_cell.length_a   1.000
_cell.length_b   1.000
_cell.length_c   1.000
_cell.angle_alpha   90.00
_cell.angle_beta   90.00
_cell.angle_gamma   90.00
#
_symmetry.space_group_name_H-M   'P 1'
#
loop_
_entity.id
_entity.type
_entity.pdbx_description
1 polymer ?
#
loop_
_entity_poly.entity_id
_entity_poly.type
_entity_poly.pdbx_seq_one_letter_code
_entity_poly.pdbx_strand_id
1 'polypeptide(L)'
;ALRGYYVHADRLVGLLLGRYGPRDLVVVVSDHGFEASEAAIGPEGKQILLTGGHVSDAASRGALFASGPGIDRGATVEGTTVNDVTPTILTWLGLPLGSDMDGKPAAFLEREPPPPIATHDTKPVERLATESRGAEPELLDRLRALGYID
;
A
#
# COMPACT_ATOMS: atom_id res chain seq x y z
N ALA A 1 -2.93 -9.93 22.86
CA ALA A 1 -3.85 -9.33 21.85
C ALA A 1 -3.21 -9.29 20.46
N LEU A 2 -2.03 -8.69 20.27
CA LEU A 2 -1.39 -8.47 18.95
C LEU A 2 -1.13 -9.79 18.19
N ARG A 3 -0.53 -10.80 18.86
CA ARG A 3 -0.28 -12.13 18.27
C ARG A 3 -1.56 -12.78 17.72
N GLY A 4 -2.70 -12.62 18.43
CA GLY A 4 -3.98 -13.18 17.97
C GLY A 4 -4.45 -12.52 16.67
N TYR A 5 -4.14 -11.24 16.48
CA TYR A 5 -4.46 -10.51 15.26
C TYR A 5 -3.66 -11.01 14.06
N TYR A 6 -2.35 -11.23 14.23
CA TYR A 6 -1.51 -11.81 13.17
C TYR A 6 -1.97 -13.23 12.78
N VAL A 7 -2.30 -14.07 13.77
CA VAL A 7 -2.84 -15.42 13.48
C VAL A 7 -4.16 -15.35 12.74
N HIS A 8 -5.01 -14.37 13.05
CA HIS A 8 -6.27 -14.18 12.34
C HIS A 8 -6.04 -13.70 10.90
N ALA A 9 -5.17 -12.71 10.70
CA ALA A 9 -4.81 -12.22 9.37
C ALA A 9 -4.19 -13.33 8.51
N ASP A 10 -3.27 -14.11 9.06
CA ASP A 10 -2.66 -15.26 8.39
C ASP A 10 -3.71 -16.28 7.91
N ARG A 11 -4.70 -16.59 8.74
CA ARG A 11 -5.81 -17.48 8.36
C ARG A 11 -6.64 -16.90 7.21
N LEU A 12 -6.93 -15.60 7.24
CA LEU A 12 -7.67 -14.94 6.16
C LEU A 12 -6.89 -14.98 4.84
N VAL A 13 -5.61 -14.66 4.89
CA VAL A 13 -4.72 -14.77 3.71
C VAL A 13 -4.70 -16.21 3.20
N GLY A 14 -4.55 -17.20 4.09
CA GLY A 14 -4.58 -18.62 3.70
C GLY A 14 -5.90 -19.04 3.04
N LEU A 15 -7.05 -18.56 3.52
CA LEU A 15 -8.35 -18.83 2.90
C LEU A 15 -8.47 -18.20 1.51
N LEU A 16 -7.90 -16.99 1.31
CA LEU A 16 -7.86 -16.33 0.01
C LEU A 16 -6.95 -17.10 -0.95
N LEU A 17 -5.73 -17.41 -0.52
CA LEU A 17 -4.75 -18.16 -1.32
C LEU A 17 -5.29 -19.52 -1.78
N GLY A 18 -6.09 -20.19 -0.97
CA GLY A 18 -6.73 -21.46 -1.33
C GLY A 18 -7.72 -21.37 -2.48
N ARG A 19 -8.11 -20.17 -2.93
CA ARG A 19 -9.00 -19.93 -4.07
C ARG A 19 -8.29 -19.70 -5.39
N TYR A 20 -6.98 -19.46 -5.34
CA TYR A 20 -6.16 -19.16 -6.50
C TYR A 20 -5.36 -20.38 -6.92
N GLY A 21 -5.17 -20.50 -8.22
CA GLY A 21 -4.46 -21.62 -8.83
C GLY A 21 -3.02 -21.27 -9.23
N PRO A 22 -2.28 -22.25 -9.78
CA PRO A 22 -0.87 -22.06 -10.13
C PRO A 22 -0.64 -21.09 -11.30
N ARG A 23 -1.69 -20.60 -11.93
CA ARG A 23 -1.62 -19.61 -13.03
C ARG A 23 -1.97 -18.18 -12.58
N ASP A 24 -2.33 -18.01 -11.32
CA ASP A 24 -2.73 -16.71 -10.79
C ASP A 24 -1.55 -16.00 -10.16
N LEU A 25 -1.45 -14.70 -10.38
CA LEU A 25 -0.56 -13.83 -9.64
C LEU A 25 -1.30 -13.33 -8.40
N VAL A 26 -0.72 -13.56 -7.24
CA VAL A 26 -1.19 -13.01 -5.98
C VAL A 26 -0.18 -11.98 -5.49
N VAL A 27 -0.65 -10.77 -5.26
CA VAL A 27 0.16 -9.68 -4.69
C VAL A 27 -0.52 -9.21 -3.41
N VAL A 28 0.23 -9.22 -2.32
CA VAL A 28 -0.18 -8.63 -1.04
C VAL A 28 0.68 -7.40 -0.83
N VAL A 29 0.04 -6.25 -0.69
CA VAL A 29 0.74 -4.97 -0.57
C VAL A 29 0.17 -4.15 0.58
N SER A 30 1.04 -3.44 1.28
CA SER A 30 0.71 -2.37 2.21
C SER A 30 1.50 -1.13 1.82
N ASP A 31 0.86 0.01 1.84
CA ASP A 31 1.45 1.32 1.52
C ASP A 31 2.42 1.80 2.59
N HIS A 32 2.16 1.47 3.85
CA HIS A 32 3.02 1.79 5.00
C HIS A 32 2.95 0.73 6.08
N GLY A 33 3.88 0.79 7.03
CA GLY A 33 3.87 0.01 8.25
C GLY A 33 3.11 0.70 9.37
N PHE A 34 3.37 0.25 10.60
CA PHE A 34 2.69 0.73 11.79
C PHE A 34 3.59 0.62 13.01
N GLU A 35 3.57 1.62 13.90
CA GLU A 35 4.33 1.61 15.14
C GLU A 35 3.48 2.06 16.32
N ALA A 36 3.87 1.69 17.53
CA ALA A 36 3.25 2.19 18.73
C ALA A 36 3.64 3.65 18.94
N SER A 37 2.67 4.54 19.11
CA SER A 37 2.94 5.93 19.47
C SER A 37 3.27 6.03 20.97
N GLU A 38 4.38 6.71 21.31
CA GLU A 38 4.74 7.01 22.70
C GLU A 38 3.82 8.05 23.36
N ALA A 39 2.97 8.72 22.59
CA ALA A 39 2.09 9.80 23.06
C ALA A 39 0.86 9.33 23.85
N ALA A 40 0.88 8.13 24.40
CA ALA A 40 -0.30 7.51 25.02
C ALA A 40 -0.38 7.65 26.55
N ILE A 41 0.30 8.60 27.17
CA ILE A 41 0.11 8.93 28.58
C ILE A 41 -0.58 10.29 28.67
N GLY A 42 -1.89 10.26 28.89
CA GLY A 42 -2.66 11.49 29.13
C GLY A 42 -2.26 12.20 30.43
N PRO A 43 -2.65 13.48 30.59
CA PRO A 43 -2.23 14.34 31.70
C PRO A 43 -2.54 13.80 33.09
N GLU A 44 -3.39 12.80 33.22
CA GLU A 44 -3.79 12.19 34.49
C GLU A 44 -3.18 10.77 34.72
N GLY A 45 -2.17 10.37 33.94
CA GLY A 45 -1.56 9.03 34.04
C GLY A 45 -2.49 7.90 33.58
N LYS A 46 -3.66 8.17 33.02
CA LYS A 46 -4.50 7.17 32.37
C LYS A 46 -3.86 6.76 31.05
N GLN A 47 -3.59 5.47 30.89
CA GLN A 47 -3.29 4.90 29.59
C GLN A 47 -4.44 5.20 28.63
N ILE A 48 -4.22 6.19 27.78
CA ILE A 48 -5.04 6.36 26.58
C ILE A 48 -4.67 5.21 25.66
N LEU A 49 -5.65 4.60 25.02
CA LEU A 49 -5.44 3.56 24.01
C LEU A 49 -4.20 3.89 23.18
N LEU A 50 -3.27 2.92 23.08
CA LEU A 50 -2.12 3.00 22.19
C LEU A 50 -2.64 3.33 20.77
N THR A 51 -2.58 4.58 20.42
CA THR A 51 -2.79 4.99 19.03
C THR A 51 -1.53 4.61 18.29
N GLY A 52 -1.65 3.81 17.24
CA GLY A 52 -0.53 3.54 16.36
C GLY A 52 -0.28 4.71 15.43
N GLY A 53 0.96 4.89 15.00
CA GLY A 53 1.39 5.88 14.03
C GLY A 53 2.22 5.24 12.92
N HIS A 54 2.52 6.01 11.89
CA HIS A 54 3.37 5.62 10.76
C HIS A 54 4.33 6.76 10.38
N VAL A 55 4.78 7.50 11.37
CA VAL A 55 5.58 8.75 11.19
C VAL A 55 7.07 8.47 11.07
N SER A 56 7.58 7.39 11.68
CA SER A 56 9.00 7.07 11.57
C SER A 56 9.37 6.47 10.21
N ASP A 57 10.63 6.57 9.81
CA ASP A 57 11.16 5.93 8.59
C ASP A 57 10.88 4.42 8.56
N ALA A 58 10.89 3.76 9.71
CA ALA A 58 10.60 2.33 9.80
C ALA A 58 9.11 2.04 9.57
N ALA A 59 8.23 2.85 10.13
CA ALA A 59 6.78 2.72 10.00
C ALA A 59 6.24 3.26 8.67
N SER A 60 6.98 4.14 7.98
CA SER A 60 6.62 4.62 6.64
C SER A 60 6.88 3.59 5.54
N ARG A 61 7.63 2.53 5.83
CA ARG A 61 7.89 1.46 4.86
C ARG A 61 6.69 0.52 4.77
N GLY A 62 6.21 0.34 3.54
CA GLY A 62 5.20 -0.67 3.23
C GLY A 62 5.79 -2.09 3.16
N ALA A 63 4.95 -3.02 2.77
CA ALA A 63 5.34 -4.40 2.51
C ALA A 63 4.78 -4.86 1.16
N LEU A 64 5.54 -5.67 0.43
CA LEU A 64 5.10 -6.30 -0.79
C LEU A 64 5.51 -7.77 -0.78
N PHE A 65 4.52 -8.64 -1.01
CA PHE A 65 4.73 -10.07 -1.22
C PHE A 65 4.06 -10.46 -2.51
N ALA A 66 4.76 -11.20 -3.36
CA ALA A 66 4.22 -11.69 -4.62
C ALA A 66 4.44 -13.19 -4.74
N SER A 67 3.47 -13.89 -5.34
CA SER A 67 3.54 -15.32 -5.63
C SER A 67 2.76 -15.60 -6.91
N GLY A 68 3.32 -16.40 -7.79
CA GLY A 68 2.69 -16.79 -9.06
C GLY A 68 3.71 -17.16 -10.13
N PRO A 69 3.23 -17.37 -11.37
CA PRO A 69 4.09 -17.70 -12.50
C PRO A 69 5.10 -16.57 -12.79
N GLY A 70 6.36 -16.93 -12.99
CA GLY A 70 7.44 -15.96 -13.26
C GLY A 70 7.93 -15.21 -12.01
N ILE A 71 7.57 -15.67 -10.81
CA ILE A 71 8.06 -15.12 -9.55
C ILE A 71 9.00 -16.11 -8.89
N ASP A 72 10.23 -15.72 -8.71
CA ASP A 72 11.25 -16.55 -8.04
C ASP A 72 10.93 -16.68 -6.55
N ARG A 73 10.92 -17.93 -6.07
CA ARG A 73 10.67 -18.21 -4.66
C ARG A 73 11.82 -17.70 -3.80
N GLY A 74 11.50 -16.87 -2.82
CA GLY A 74 12.47 -16.33 -1.87
C GLY A 74 13.29 -15.15 -2.43
N ALA A 75 12.94 -14.63 -3.60
CA ALA A 75 13.52 -13.40 -4.11
C ALA A 75 13.20 -12.23 -3.17
N THR A 76 14.19 -11.37 -2.97
CA THR A 76 14.01 -10.11 -2.24
C THR A 76 13.99 -8.97 -3.25
N VAL A 77 13.05 -8.08 -3.11
CA VAL A 77 12.88 -6.92 -3.99
C VAL A 77 13.23 -5.66 -3.21
N GLU A 78 14.18 -4.90 -3.74
CA GLU A 78 14.59 -3.62 -3.17
C GLU A 78 14.18 -2.46 -4.09
N GLY A 79 13.91 -1.30 -3.51
CA GLY A 79 13.63 -0.07 -4.25
C GLY A 79 12.28 -0.04 -4.96
N THR A 80 11.38 -0.98 -4.67
CA THR A 80 10.00 -0.95 -5.15
C THR A 80 9.17 -0.01 -4.29
N THR A 81 8.37 0.81 -4.93
CA THR A 81 7.49 1.80 -4.30
C THR A 81 6.02 1.45 -4.56
N VAL A 82 5.11 2.12 -3.86
CA VAL A 82 3.66 1.96 -4.09
C VAL A 82 3.26 2.31 -5.53
N ASN A 83 3.97 3.23 -6.18
CA ASN A 83 3.72 3.62 -7.58
C ASN A 83 4.03 2.49 -8.57
N ASP A 84 4.88 1.53 -8.19
CA ASP A 84 5.29 0.41 -9.04
C ASP A 84 4.25 -0.73 -9.07
N VAL A 85 3.28 -0.72 -8.17
CA VAL A 85 2.27 -1.79 -8.07
C VAL A 85 1.41 -1.87 -9.33
N THR A 86 0.84 -0.75 -9.77
CA THR A 86 0.00 -0.72 -10.98
C THR A 86 0.78 -1.08 -12.25
N PRO A 87 1.96 -0.50 -12.54
CA PRO A 87 2.79 -0.92 -13.67
C PRO A 87 3.14 -2.41 -13.65
N THR A 88 3.42 -2.98 -12.48
CA THR A 88 3.71 -4.41 -12.32
C THR A 88 2.52 -5.28 -12.71
N ILE A 89 1.31 -4.93 -12.24
CA ILE A 89 0.08 -5.66 -12.57
C ILE A 89 -0.22 -5.56 -14.07
N LEU A 90 -0.14 -4.38 -14.66
CA LEU A 90 -0.38 -4.18 -16.08
C LEU A 90 0.61 -5.00 -16.92
N THR A 91 1.90 -4.98 -16.57
CA THR A 91 2.92 -5.76 -17.26
C THR A 91 2.64 -7.25 -17.14
N TRP A 92 2.27 -7.74 -15.95
CA TRP A 92 1.92 -9.14 -15.77
C TRP A 92 0.71 -9.57 -16.62
N LEU A 93 -0.29 -8.70 -16.76
CA LEU A 93 -1.45 -8.91 -17.62
C LEU A 93 -1.13 -8.79 -19.11
N GLY A 94 0.07 -8.33 -19.50
CA GLY A 94 0.44 -8.06 -20.88
C GLY A 94 -0.23 -6.81 -21.46
N LEU A 95 -0.58 -5.87 -20.60
CA LEU A 95 -1.16 -4.59 -20.98
C LEU A 95 -0.07 -3.50 -21.09
N PRO A 96 -0.25 -2.52 -21.99
CA PRO A 96 0.70 -1.42 -22.12
C PRO A 96 0.71 -0.54 -20.85
N LEU A 97 1.84 0.11 -20.60
CA LEU A 97 1.94 1.14 -19.56
C LEU A 97 1.52 2.50 -20.11
N GLY A 98 0.95 3.35 -19.25
CA GLY A 98 0.78 4.77 -19.57
C GLY A 98 2.10 5.51 -19.44
N SER A 99 2.44 6.38 -20.38
CA SER A 99 3.64 7.22 -20.32
C SER A 99 3.56 8.29 -19.23
N ASP A 100 2.40 8.47 -18.65
CA ASP A 100 2.09 9.37 -17.54
C ASP A 100 2.17 8.69 -16.16
N MET A 101 2.54 7.41 -16.11
CA MET A 101 2.76 6.69 -14.86
C MET A 101 4.12 7.01 -14.27
N ASP A 102 4.18 7.37 -12.98
CA ASP A 102 5.42 7.65 -12.25
C ASP A 102 6.21 6.39 -11.89
N GLY A 103 5.52 5.25 -11.77
CA GLY A 103 6.12 3.97 -11.41
C GLY A 103 6.59 3.14 -12.60
N LYS A 104 7.31 2.08 -12.30
CA LYS A 104 7.81 1.08 -13.26
C LYS A 104 7.50 -0.33 -12.79
N PRO A 105 7.50 -1.35 -13.67
CA PRO A 105 7.34 -2.74 -13.24
C PRO A 105 8.40 -3.14 -12.24
N ALA A 106 8.00 -3.85 -11.19
CA ALA A 106 8.90 -4.37 -10.17
C ALA A 106 9.89 -5.39 -10.78
N ALA A 107 11.13 -5.35 -10.31
CA ALA A 107 12.24 -6.13 -10.87
C ALA A 107 12.09 -7.66 -10.76
N PHE A 108 11.17 -8.14 -9.92
CA PHE A 108 10.89 -9.58 -9.81
C PHE A 108 10.10 -10.14 -10.98
N LEU A 109 9.53 -9.29 -11.82
CA LEU A 109 8.72 -9.71 -12.96
C LEU A 109 9.61 -9.80 -14.21
N GLU A 110 9.97 -11.01 -14.61
CA GLU A 110 10.75 -11.29 -15.83
C GLU A 110 9.88 -11.17 -17.10
N ARG A 111 9.23 -10.03 -17.26
CA ARG A 111 8.36 -9.77 -18.40
C ARG A 111 8.45 -8.31 -18.83
N GLU A 112 8.66 -8.11 -20.13
CA GLU A 112 8.62 -6.78 -20.71
C GLU A 112 7.17 -6.38 -21.05
N PRO A 113 6.78 -5.14 -20.72
CA PRO A 113 5.47 -4.63 -21.11
C PRO A 113 5.41 -4.40 -22.63
N PRO A 114 4.21 -4.42 -23.23
CA PRO A 114 4.01 -3.92 -24.59
C PRO A 114 4.43 -2.46 -24.74
N PRO A 115 4.59 -1.96 -25.99
CA PRO A 115 4.86 -0.54 -26.22
C PRO A 115 3.88 0.36 -25.45
N PRO A 116 4.38 1.42 -24.81
CA PRO A 116 3.55 2.27 -23.95
C PRO A 116 2.51 3.05 -24.74
N ILE A 117 1.44 3.44 -24.10
CA ILE A 117 0.41 4.37 -24.58
C ILE A 117 0.54 5.71 -23.86
N ALA A 118 -0.09 6.76 -24.39
CA ALA A 118 -0.01 8.08 -23.78
C ALA A 118 -0.59 8.09 -22.35
N THR A 119 -1.76 7.49 -22.17
CA THR A 119 -2.47 7.40 -20.88
C THR A 119 -3.55 6.32 -20.95
N HIS A 120 -3.92 5.80 -19.78
CA HIS A 120 -5.12 4.97 -19.58
C HIS A 120 -6.37 5.80 -19.29
N ASP A 121 -6.22 7.09 -18.99
CA ASP A 121 -7.33 7.96 -18.66
C ASP A 121 -8.20 8.20 -19.90
N THR A 122 -9.45 7.77 -19.83
CA THR A 122 -10.41 7.93 -20.92
C THR A 122 -11.13 9.28 -20.91
N LYS A 123 -11.01 10.02 -19.82
CA LYS A 123 -11.56 11.36 -19.64
C LYS A 123 -10.55 12.22 -18.89
N PRO A 124 -10.45 13.53 -19.22
CA PRO A 124 -9.73 14.45 -18.36
C PRO A 124 -10.30 14.33 -16.94
N VAL A 125 -9.45 14.04 -15.99
CA VAL A 125 -9.84 14.17 -14.56
C VAL A 125 -10.06 15.67 -14.38
N GLU A 126 -11.32 16.12 -14.40
CA GLU A 126 -11.64 17.42 -13.84
C GLU A 126 -11.17 17.36 -12.38
N ARG A 127 -10.01 17.97 -12.14
CA ARG A 127 -9.64 18.27 -10.76
C ARG A 127 -10.77 19.15 -10.26
N LEU A 128 -11.70 18.53 -9.52
CA LEU A 128 -12.63 19.30 -8.70
C LEU A 128 -11.73 20.26 -7.96
N ALA A 129 -11.81 21.55 -8.31
CA ALA A 129 -11.20 22.58 -7.52
C ALA A 129 -11.81 22.38 -6.14
N THR A 130 -11.05 21.72 -5.28
CA THR A 130 -11.42 21.62 -3.89
C THR A 130 -11.30 23.06 -3.41
N GLU A 131 -12.41 23.80 -3.52
CA GLU A 131 -12.55 24.96 -2.67
C GLU A 131 -12.22 24.43 -1.30
N SER A 132 -11.12 24.91 -0.74
CA SER A 132 -10.70 24.57 0.60
C SER A 132 -11.79 25.15 1.53
N ARG A 133 -12.90 24.43 1.65
CA ARG A 133 -13.75 24.56 2.81
C ARG A 133 -12.81 24.17 3.93
N GLY A 134 -12.42 25.18 4.71
CA GLY A 134 -11.53 24.96 5.84
C GLY A 134 -12.03 23.71 6.56
N ALA A 135 -11.16 22.70 6.66
CA ALA A 135 -11.54 21.45 7.28
C ALA A 135 -12.08 21.79 8.68
N GLU A 136 -13.22 21.22 9.04
CA GLU A 136 -13.80 21.44 10.36
C GLU A 136 -12.74 21.12 11.42
N PRO A 137 -12.60 21.95 12.46
CA PRO A 137 -11.57 21.76 13.49
C PRO A 137 -11.52 20.32 14.02
N GLU A 138 -12.69 19.70 14.18
CA GLU A 138 -12.80 18.31 14.63
C GLU A 138 -12.21 17.29 13.64
N LEU A 139 -12.30 17.55 12.34
CA LEU A 139 -11.65 16.71 11.32
C LEU A 139 -10.14 16.89 11.35
N LEU A 140 -9.65 18.12 11.50
CA LEU A 140 -8.22 18.40 11.63
C LEU A 140 -7.63 17.71 12.87
N ASP A 141 -8.31 17.75 14.00
CA ASP A 141 -7.87 17.08 15.21
C ASP A 141 -7.86 15.55 15.05
N ARG A 142 -8.82 14.98 14.33
CA ARG A 142 -8.82 13.55 13.98
C ARG A 142 -7.66 13.19 13.04
N LEU A 143 -7.40 14.02 12.03
CA LEU A 143 -6.30 13.79 11.10
C LEU A 143 -4.93 13.90 11.80
N ARG A 144 -4.78 14.85 12.73
CA ARG A 144 -3.58 14.94 13.59
C ARG A 144 -3.43 13.72 14.47
N ALA A 145 -4.51 13.30 15.13
CA ALA A 145 -4.49 12.11 15.99
C ALA A 145 -4.15 10.81 15.24
N LEU A 146 -4.40 10.78 13.94
CA LEU A 146 -4.07 9.67 13.04
C LEU A 146 -2.72 9.85 12.34
N GLY A 147 -2.02 10.98 12.55
CA GLY A 147 -0.71 11.25 11.94
C GLY A 147 -0.74 11.59 10.45
N TYR A 148 -1.88 12.05 9.93
CA TYR A 148 -1.99 12.47 8.52
C TYR A 148 -1.59 13.92 8.27
N ILE A 149 -1.60 14.76 9.30
CA ILE A 149 -1.20 16.17 9.25
C ILE A 149 -0.52 16.57 10.56
N ASP A 150 0.44 17.50 10.49
CA ASP A 150 1.13 18.10 11.65
C ASP A 150 0.26 19.10 12.42
#